data_adfdb2dc73abab0f20c4ebfb2ee05963
#
_entry.id   adfdb2dc73abab0f20c4ebfb2ee05963
#
_cell.length_a   1.000
_cell.length_b   1.000
_cell.length_c   1.000
_cell.angle_alpha   90.00
_cell.angle_beta   90.00
_cell.angle_gamma   90.00
#
_symmetry.space_group_name_H-M   'P 1'
#
loop_
_entity.id
_entity.type
_entity.pdbx_description
1 polymer ?
#
loop_
_entity_poly.entity_id
_entity_poly.type
_entity_poly.pdbx_seq_one_letter_code
_entity_poly.pdbx_strand_id
1 'polypeptide(L)'
;HLLSRRQRQMCIRDRNKIEEIYSKIFKAEDSLVRAQFISGTHALAITLSALLRYGETMISITGAPYDTLQTVIGTGKEVSKSSLKAYGVKYEQIELVDNDFNVEEIKNRLSQGDVKLVEIQRSRGYSTRKSLTIEKIEAIIKEIREVNKDVIIMVDNCYGEFVQDREPIEVGADIAVGSLMKNLGAGIATSGAYIVGRKDLIELCAERLTAPGIGKEIGPSLNQNTLLLKGLFFAPQVVASSVKTAIFSSCLLEKLGYDVDPKYDEKRADIVQTILLKTEENLVKFCQGIQKGSPVDSNVVPIPSDMGGYDDKIIMAAGTFTEGSTIELSCDGPIRSPYIAYMQGCLTYDYGRYGILKAVKEMMK
;
A
#
# COMPACT_ATOMS: atom_id res chain seq x y z
N HIS A 1 -27.08 21.76 -24.71
CA HIS A 1 -26.25 20.76 -25.42
C HIS A 1 -24.78 21.18 -25.62
N LEU A 2 -24.47 22.47 -25.85
CA LEU A 2 -23.09 22.97 -26.04
C LEU A 2 -22.30 22.99 -24.71
N LEU A 3 -22.94 23.38 -23.61
CA LEU A 3 -22.35 23.34 -22.27
C LEU A 3 -22.02 21.92 -21.83
N SER A 4 -22.90 20.95 -22.10
CA SER A 4 -22.64 19.52 -21.72
C SER A 4 -21.53 18.88 -22.57
N ARG A 5 -21.32 19.30 -23.80
CA ARG A 5 -20.18 18.86 -24.63
C ARG A 5 -18.87 19.45 -24.14
N ARG A 6 -18.83 20.75 -23.78
CA ARG A 6 -17.64 21.40 -23.20
C ARG A 6 -17.26 20.79 -21.82
N GLN A 7 -18.24 20.54 -20.97
CA GLN A 7 -17.98 19.87 -19.67
C GLN A 7 -17.45 18.45 -19.85
N ARG A 8 -18.01 17.67 -20.80
CA ARG A 8 -17.48 16.33 -21.11
C ARG A 8 -16.04 16.38 -21.65
N GLN A 9 -15.74 17.30 -22.55
CA GLN A 9 -14.39 17.49 -23.07
C GLN A 9 -13.40 17.93 -21.98
N MET A 10 -13.82 18.80 -21.04
CA MET A 10 -13.00 19.17 -19.88
C MET A 10 -12.74 17.95 -18.99
N CYS A 11 -13.76 17.18 -18.60
CA CYS A 11 -13.58 15.99 -17.75
C CYS A 11 -12.66 14.93 -18.39
N ILE A 12 -12.78 14.69 -19.69
CA ILE A 12 -11.89 13.78 -20.43
C ILE A 12 -10.47 14.33 -20.46
N ARG A 13 -10.30 15.59 -20.77
CA ARG A 13 -8.99 16.25 -20.80
C ARG A 13 -8.31 16.24 -19.45
N ASP A 14 -9.02 16.55 -18.37
CA ASP A 14 -8.47 16.58 -17.02
C ASP A 14 -8.08 15.17 -16.55
N ARG A 15 -8.87 14.16 -16.89
CA ARG A 15 -8.60 12.76 -16.61
C ARG A 15 -7.34 12.27 -17.34
N ASN A 16 -7.23 12.55 -18.64
CA ASN A 16 -6.05 12.19 -19.41
C ASN A 16 -4.80 12.92 -18.89
N LYS A 17 -4.99 14.17 -18.45
CA LYS A 17 -3.88 14.99 -17.94
C LYS A 17 -3.33 14.47 -16.62
N ILE A 18 -4.19 14.02 -15.69
CA ILE A 18 -3.72 13.44 -14.43
C ILE A 18 -2.94 12.15 -14.70
N GLU A 19 -3.42 11.29 -15.60
CA GLU A 19 -2.72 10.07 -15.98
C GLU A 19 -1.39 10.36 -16.66
N GLU A 20 -1.32 11.33 -17.57
CA GLU A 20 -0.04 11.79 -18.15
C GLU A 20 0.97 12.25 -17.09
N ILE A 21 0.49 12.97 -16.05
CA ILE A 21 1.34 13.43 -14.94
C ILE A 21 1.87 12.24 -14.14
N TYR A 22 1.02 11.27 -13.80
CA TYR A 22 1.45 10.07 -13.08
C TYR A 22 2.44 9.25 -13.90
N SER A 23 2.18 9.02 -15.18
CA SER A 23 3.11 8.32 -16.07
C SER A 23 4.49 8.98 -16.09
N LYS A 24 4.56 10.32 -16.15
CA LYS A 24 5.83 11.06 -16.11
C LYS A 24 6.55 10.94 -14.78
N ILE A 25 5.83 11.05 -13.66
CA ILE A 25 6.43 10.98 -12.31
C ILE A 25 7.00 9.59 -12.06
N PHE A 26 6.26 8.53 -12.41
CA PHE A 26 6.68 7.15 -12.22
C PHE A 26 7.55 6.61 -13.36
N LYS A 27 7.82 7.40 -14.40
CA LYS A 27 8.54 7.00 -15.62
C LYS A 27 7.93 5.75 -16.27
N ALA A 28 6.60 5.65 -16.22
CA ALA A 28 5.81 4.59 -16.80
C ALA A 28 5.36 4.93 -18.22
N GLU A 29 5.09 3.91 -19.03
CA GLU A 29 4.53 4.08 -20.37
C GLU A 29 3.11 4.64 -20.31
N ASP A 30 2.31 4.18 -19.35
CA ASP A 30 0.93 4.60 -19.15
C ASP A 30 0.50 4.49 -17.69
N SER A 31 -0.65 5.05 -17.37
CA SER A 31 -1.23 5.00 -16.03
C SER A 31 -2.75 4.97 -16.05
N LEU A 32 -3.35 4.43 -15.00
CA LEU A 32 -4.77 4.45 -14.70
C LEU A 32 -4.97 5.06 -13.31
N VAL A 33 -5.49 6.29 -13.25
CA VAL A 33 -5.65 7.07 -12.02
C VAL A 33 -7.12 7.41 -11.86
N ARG A 34 -7.81 6.78 -10.90
CA ARG A 34 -9.26 6.86 -10.78
C ARG A 34 -9.73 6.96 -9.33
N ALA A 35 -10.64 7.89 -9.07
CA ALA A 35 -11.38 7.96 -7.82
C ALA A 35 -12.38 6.81 -7.64
N GLN A 36 -12.72 6.10 -8.71
CA GLN A 36 -13.62 4.93 -8.69
C GLN A 36 -12.98 3.69 -8.08
N PHE A 37 -11.67 3.63 -7.93
CA PHE A 37 -11.06 2.66 -7.04
C PHE A 37 -11.42 3.02 -5.61
N ILE A 38 -12.19 2.17 -4.94
CA ILE A 38 -12.64 2.43 -3.57
C ILE A 38 -11.53 2.20 -2.52
N SER A 39 -10.45 1.54 -2.90
CA SER A 39 -9.30 1.27 -2.03
C SER A 39 -8.08 0.78 -2.84
N GLY A 40 -6.91 0.70 -2.20
CA GLY A 40 -5.74 0.04 -2.77
C GLY A 40 -5.98 -1.44 -3.04
N THR A 41 -6.66 -2.15 -2.12
CA THR A 41 -7.03 -3.56 -2.32
C THR A 41 -7.91 -3.76 -3.55
N HIS A 42 -8.84 -2.83 -3.82
CA HIS A 42 -9.65 -2.88 -5.05
C HIS A 42 -8.78 -2.75 -6.31
N ALA A 43 -7.82 -1.83 -6.31
CA ALA A 43 -6.91 -1.67 -7.45
C ALA A 43 -6.04 -2.92 -7.66
N LEU A 44 -5.51 -3.53 -6.59
CA LEU A 44 -4.77 -4.79 -6.66
C LEU A 44 -5.66 -5.93 -7.17
N ALA A 45 -6.88 -6.06 -6.67
CA ALA A 45 -7.84 -7.07 -7.14
C ALA A 45 -8.17 -6.91 -8.63
N ILE A 46 -8.39 -5.67 -9.11
CA ILE A 46 -8.59 -5.35 -10.52
C ILE A 46 -7.34 -5.73 -11.34
N THR A 47 -6.15 -5.35 -10.88
CA THR A 47 -4.89 -5.64 -11.58
C THR A 47 -4.68 -7.15 -11.71
N LEU A 48 -4.76 -7.89 -10.63
CA LEU A 48 -4.59 -9.34 -10.65
C LEU A 48 -5.64 -10.03 -11.53
N SER A 49 -6.90 -9.62 -11.43
CA SER A 49 -7.99 -10.17 -12.27
C SER A 49 -7.89 -9.74 -13.74
N ALA A 50 -7.21 -8.64 -14.04
CA ALA A 50 -6.94 -8.20 -15.41
C ALA A 50 -5.82 -9.00 -16.06
N LEU A 51 -4.82 -9.43 -15.28
CA LEU A 51 -3.58 -10.02 -15.80
C LEU A 51 -3.54 -11.54 -15.71
N LEU A 52 -4.39 -12.15 -14.86
CA LEU A 52 -4.40 -13.60 -14.63
C LEU A 52 -5.66 -14.26 -15.19
N ARG A 53 -5.48 -15.45 -15.75
CA ARG A 53 -6.55 -16.28 -16.33
C ARG A 53 -6.60 -17.65 -15.64
N TYR A 54 -7.67 -18.39 -15.89
CA TYR A 54 -7.80 -19.78 -15.44
C TYR A 54 -6.55 -20.61 -15.80
N GLY A 55 -6.02 -21.32 -14.82
CA GLY A 55 -4.85 -22.19 -14.97
C GLY A 55 -3.49 -21.49 -14.87
N GLU A 56 -3.43 -20.14 -14.94
CA GLU A 56 -2.20 -19.38 -14.80
C GLU A 56 -1.74 -19.31 -13.34
N THR A 57 -0.42 -19.21 -13.14
CA THR A 57 0.22 -19.17 -11.82
C THR A 57 0.70 -17.76 -11.51
N MET A 58 0.33 -17.25 -10.32
CA MET A 58 1.00 -16.12 -9.69
C MET A 58 1.85 -16.59 -8.51
N ILE A 59 2.97 -15.90 -8.27
CA ILE A 59 3.84 -16.17 -7.14
C ILE A 59 4.12 -14.87 -6.37
N SER A 60 3.91 -14.88 -5.05
CA SER A 60 4.43 -13.83 -4.19
C SER A 60 5.83 -14.20 -3.70
N ILE A 61 6.80 -13.33 -3.91
CA ILE A 61 8.20 -13.57 -3.51
C ILE A 61 8.61 -12.82 -2.25
N THR A 62 7.62 -12.30 -1.52
CA THR A 62 7.77 -11.59 -0.26
C THR A 62 7.05 -12.30 0.90
N GLY A 63 6.78 -13.58 0.74
CA GLY A 63 5.93 -14.36 1.62
C GLY A 63 4.45 -14.09 1.37
N ALA A 64 3.61 -14.44 2.34
CA ALA A 64 2.18 -14.16 2.24
C ALA A 64 1.91 -12.66 2.13
N PRO A 65 1.10 -12.19 1.17
CA PRO A 65 0.67 -10.80 1.10
C PRO A 65 -0.14 -10.40 2.34
N TYR A 66 -0.43 -9.10 2.48
CA TYR A 66 -1.24 -8.62 3.60
C TYR A 66 -2.66 -9.23 3.59
N ASP A 67 -3.28 -9.29 4.77
CA ASP A 67 -4.47 -10.13 5.05
C ASP A 67 -5.62 -9.96 4.03
N THR A 68 -5.98 -8.71 3.68
CA THR A 68 -7.09 -8.50 2.73
C THR A 68 -6.74 -8.92 1.30
N LEU A 69 -5.47 -8.87 0.89
CA LEU A 69 -5.04 -9.41 -0.41
C LEU A 69 -5.03 -10.95 -0.41
N GLN A 70 -4.68 -11.59 0.70
CA GLN A 70 -4.84 -13.03 0.87
C GLN A 70 -6.29 -13.46 0.63
N THR A 71 -7.27 -12.69 1.12
CA THR A 71 -8.70 -12.96 0.87
C THR A 71 -9.06 -12.82 -0.62
N VAL A 72 -8.52 -11.81 -1.31
CA VAL A 72 -8.68 -11.65 -2.78
C VAL A 72 -8.09 -12.83 -3.53
N ILE A 73 -6.93 -13.30 -3.14
CA ILE A 73 -6.27 -14.47 -3.74
C ILE A 73 -7.02 -15.76 -3.41
N GLY A 74 -7.54 -15.89 -2.20
CA GLY A 74 -8.21 -17.08 -1.69
C GLY A 74 -7.29 -18.00 -0.89
N THR A 75 -6.38 -17.42 -0.10
CA THR A 75 -5.46 -18.11 0.83
C THR A 75 -5.79 -17.88 2.29
N GLY A 76 -6.74 -16.98 2.61
CA GLY A 76 -7.24 -16.77 3.98
C GLY A 76 -8.02 -17.97 4.52
N LYS A 77 -8.43 -17.92 5.78
CA LYS A 77 -9.20 -19.00 6.45
C LYS A 77 -10.51 -19.31 5.72
N GLU A 78 -11.20 -18.28 5.26
CA GLU A 78 -12.41 -18.44 4.46
C GLU A 78 -12.13 -18.13 3.00
N VAL A 79 -12.26 -19.13 2.14
CA VAL A 79 -12.05 -18.96 0.68
C VAL A 79 -13.33 -18.43 0.06
N SER A 80 -13.33 -17.14 -0.29
CA SER A 80 -14.42 -16.52 -1.04
C SER A 80 -14.59 -17.18 -2.42
N LYS A 81 -15.84 -17.40 -2.82
CA LYS A 81 -16.19 -17.84 -4.17
C LYS A 81 -15.83 -16.82 -5.26
N SER A 82 -15.52 -15.59 -4.85
CA SER A 82 -15.05 -14.50 -5.73
C SER A 82 -13.53 -14.33 -5.71
N SER A 83 -12.78 -15.22 -5.05
CA SER A 83 -11.32 -15.19 -5.01
C SER A 83 -10.69 -15.65 -6.32
N LEU A 84 -9.44 -15.28 -6.57
CA LEU A 84 -8.69 -15.71 -7.75
C LEU A 84 -8.59 -17.24 -7.83
N LYS A 85 -8.35 -17.92 -6.71
CA LYS A 85 -8.31 -19.38 -6.65
C LYS A 85 -9.65 -20.01 -7.03
N ALA A 86 -10.77 -19.40 -6.64
CA ALA A 86 -12.10 -19.89 -7.05
C ALA A 86 -12.33 -19.76 -8.57
N TYR A 87 -11.65 -18.82 -9.23
CA TYR A 87 -11.60 -18.69 -10.70
C TYR A 87 -10.47 -19.51 -11.36
N GLY A 88 -9.82 -20.40 -10.61
CA GLY A 88 -8.82 -21.33 -11.11
C GLY A 88 -7.43 -20.76 -11.31
N VAL A 89 -7.13 -19.59 -10.77
CA VAL A 89 -5.76 -19.06 -10.70
C VAL A 89 -4.98 -19.84 -9.64
N LYS A 90 -3.76 -20.24 -9.97
CA LYS A 90 -2.85 -20.91 -9.03
C LYS A 90 -2.03 -19.85 -8.28
N TYR A 91 -1.83 -20.09 -6.98
CA TYR A 91 -1.03 -19.22 -6.13
C TYR A 91 0.08 -20.01 -5.44
N GLU A 92 1.26 -19.43 -5.44
CA GLU A 92 2.42 -19.88 -4.70
C GLU A 92 3.08 -18.72 -3.97
N GLN A 93 3.91 -19.01 -2.97
CA GLN A 93 4.69 -17.98 -2.29
C GLN A 93 6.09 -18.53 -1.95
N ILE A 94 7.06 -17.62 -1.93
CA ILE A 94 8.42 -17.84 -1.45
C ILE A 94 8.67 -16.83 -0.33
N GLU A 95 9.11 -17.35 0.83
CA GLU A 95 9.41 -16.53 1.99
C GLU A 95 10.74 -15.78 1.83
N LEU A 96 10.86 -14.63 2.47
CA LEU A 96 12.14 -13.96 2.62
C LEU A 96 13.02 -14.74 3.61
N VAL A 97 14.31 -14.78 3.35
CA VAL A 97 15.33 -15.34 4.25
C VAL A 97 16.16 -14.18 4.80
N ASP A 98 16.23 -14.05 6.14
CA ASP A 98 16.95 -12.98 6.83
C ASP A 98 16.57 -11.56 6.32
N ASN A 99 15.27 -11.33 6.05
CA ASN A 99 14.73 -10.09 5.50
C ASN A 99 15.25 -9.76 4.08
N ASP A 100 15.67 -10.76 3.31
CA ASP A 100 16.07 -10.61 1.92
C ASP A 100 15.43 -11.67 1.03
N PHE A 101 15.44 -11.45 -0.28
CA PHE A 101 14.88 -12.40 -1.24
C PHE A 101 15.66 -13.73 -1.25
N ASN A 102 14.93 -14.84 -1.27
CA ASN A 102 15.50 -16.17 -1.52
C ASN A 102 15.75 -16.33 -3.03
N VAL A 103 16.85 -15.72 -3.50
CA VAL A 103 17.17 -15.60 -4.93
C VAL A 103 17.26 -16.96 -5.59
N GLU A 104 17.88 -17.95 -4.94
CA GLU A 104 18.06 -19.30 -5.48
C GLU A 104 16.70 -20.00 -5.72
N GLU A 105 15.82 -19.99 -4.74
CA GLU A 105 14.49 -20.58 -4.85
C GLU A 105 13.64 -19.88 -5.90
N ILE A 106 13.69 -18.52 -5.92
CA ILE A 106 12.97 -17.71 -6.93
C ILE A 106 13.44 -18.08 -8.34
N LYS A 107 14.75 -18.12 -8.59
CA LYS A 107 15.32 -18.46 -9.92
C LYS A 107 14.94 -19.90 -10.31
N ASN A 108 15.09 -20.84 -9.40
CA ASN A 108 14.73 -22.24 -9.63
C ASN A 108 13.25 -22.39 -9.99
N ARG A 109 12.35 -21.69 -9.28
CA ARG A 109 10.92 -21.76 -9.56
C ARG A 109 10.56 -21.11 -10.89
N LEU A 110 11.10 -19.93 -11.20
CA LEU A 110 10.79 -19.18 -12.42
C LEU A 110 11.40 -19.82 -13.68
N SER A 111 12.47 -20.61 -13.55
CA SER A 111 13.07 -21.34 -14.69
C SER A 111 12.15 -22.41 -15.28
N GLN A 112 11.09 -22.82 -14.56
CA GLN A 112 10.09 -23.77 -15.05
C GLN A 112 9.17 -23.15 -16.12
N GLY A 113 9.10 -21.81 -16.21
CA GLY A 113 8.46 -21.10 -17.32
C GLY A 113 6.93 -21.00 -17.28
N ASP A 114 6.27 -21.55 -16.24
CA ASP A 114 4.80 -21.58 -16.11
C ASP A 114 4.22 -20.47 -15.20
N VAL A 115 5.07 -19.64 -14.60
CA VAL A 115 4.65 -18.49 -13.79
C VAL A 115 4.32 -17.31 -14.69
N LYS A 116 3.10 -16.81 -14.56
CA LYS A 116 2.60 -15.65 -15.32
C LYS A 116 2.93 -14.33 -14.67
N LEU A 117 2.86 -14.25 -13.33
CA LEU A 117 3.01 -13.02 -12.57
C LEU A 117 3.76 -13.25 -11.27
N VAL A 118 4.76 -12.40 -11.03
CA VAL A 118 5.47 -12.25 -9.75
C VAL A 118 4.92 -11.03 -9.04
N GLU A 119 4.50 -11.21 -7.80
CA GLU A 119 4.05 -10.14 -6.91
C GLU A 119 5.13 -9.83 -5.88
N ILE A 120 5.42 -8.53 -5.68
CA ILE A 120 6.32 -7.99 -4.67
C ILE A 120 5.53 -7.00 -3.82
N GLN A 121 5.31 -7.31 -2.56
CA GLN A 121 4.76 -6.36 -1.60
C GLN A 121 5.89 -5.56 -0.95
N ARG A 122 6.00 -4.25 -1.26
CA ARG A 122 7.09 -3.39 -0.77
C ARG A 122 7.03 -3.17 0.73
N SER A 123 5.88 -2.79 1.26
CA SER A 123 5.67 -2.59 2.70
C SER A 123 5.36 -3.91 3.42
N ARG A 124 5.60 -3.95 4.71
CA ARG A 124 5.55 -5.19 5.51
C ARG A 124 4.15 -5.73 5.82
N GLY A 125 3.09 -4.93 5.71
CA GLY A 125 1.79 -5.33 6.26
C GLY A 125 1.87 -5.58 7.77
N TYR A 126 1.13 -6.58 8.28
CA TYR A 126 1.23 -7.03 9.68
C TYR A 126 2.27 -8.14 9.89
N SER A 127 3.34 -8.13 9.12
CA SER A 127 4.44 -9.06 9.28
C SER A 127 5.61 -8.44 10.05
N THR A 128 6.51 -9.28 10.54
CA THR A 128 7.73 -8.87 11.25
C THR A 128 8.90 -8.62 10.30
N ARG A 129 8.76 -8.95 9.00
CA ARG A 129 9.80 -8.70 8.01
C ARG A 129 10.05 -7.20 7.81
N LYS A 130 11.24 -6.85 7.37
CA LYS A 130 11.52 -5.45 6.97
C LYS A 130 10.82 -5.10 5.66
N SER A 131 10.46 -3.84 5.51
CA SER A 131 10.01 -3.29 4.22
C SER A 131 11.17 -3.23 3.24
N LEU A 132 10.87 -3.38 1.95
CA LEU A 132 11.87 -3.56 0.90
C LEU A 132 12.29 -2.23 0.31
N THR A 133 13.59 -1.94 0.35
CA THR A 133 14.15 -0.76 -0.32
C THR A 133 14.11 -0.95 -1.84
N ILE A 134 14.14 0.17 -2.56
CA ILE A 134 14.10 0.14 -4.02
C ILE A 134 15.32 -0.56 -4.62
N GLU A 135 16.47 -0.51 -3.93
CA GLU A 135 17.68 -1.21 -4.34
C GLU A 135 17.54 -2.74 -4.26
N LYS A 136 16.86 -3.24 -3.21
CA LYS A 136 16.55 -4.67 -3.10
C LYS A 136 15.59 -5.12 -4.20
N ILE A 137 14.57 -4.31 -4.49
CA ILE A 137 13.63 -4.56 -5.58
C ILE A 137 14.36 -4.56 -6.93
N GLU A 138 15.26 -3.60 -7.18
CA GLU A 138 16.09 -3.57 -8.38
C GLU A 138 16.94 -4.84 -8.53
N ALA A 139 17.58 -5.25 -7.45
CA ALA A 139 18.44 -6.43 -7.45
C ALA A 139 17.67 -7.70 -7.83
N ILE A 140 16.54 -7.95 -7.17
CA ILE A 140 15.76 -9.16 -7.45
C ILE A 140 15.15 -9.14 -8.86
N ILE A 141 14.73 -7.97 -9.36
CA ILE A 141 14.21 -7.84 -10.73
C ILE A 141 15.29 -8.24 -11.75
N LYS A 142 16.54 -7.83 -11.56
CA LYS A 142 17.65 -8.24 -12.42
C LYS A 142 17.82 -9.76 -12.44
N GLU A 143 17.83 -10.39 -11.28
CA GLU A 143 17.93 -11.85 -11.15
C GLU A 143 16.75 -12.58 -11.83
N ILE A 144 15.53 -12.07 -11.67
CA ILE A 144 14.35 -12.62 -12.33
C ILE A 144 14.49 -12.53 -13.85
N ARG A 145 14.92 -11.40 -14.39
CA ARG A 145 15.07 -11.18 -15.84
C ARG A 145 16.15 -12.03 -16.50
N GLU A 146 17.11 -12.52 -15.73
CA GLU A 146 18.11 -13.47 -16.23
C GLU A 146 17.48 -14.83 -16.58
N VAL A 147 16.48 -15.28 -15.81
CA VAL A 147 15.87 -16.60 -15.96
C VAL A 147 14.51 -16.58 -16.66
N ASN A 148 13.77 -15.47 -16.54
CA ASN A 148 12.46 -15.32 -17.18
C ASN A 148 12.23 -13.84 -17.59
N LYS A 149 12.27 -13.59 -18.90
CA LYS A 149 12.10 -12.25 -19.46
C LYS A 149 10.65 -11.82 -19.61
N ASP A 150 9.72 -12.79 -19.67
CA ASP A 150 8.32 -12.59 -20.06
C ASP A 150 7.37 -12.53 -18.86
N VAL A 151 7.82 -12.98 -17.67
CA VAL A 151 7.01 -12.94 -16.47
C VAL A 151 6.68 -11.49 -16.09
N ILE A 152 5.41 -11.21 -15.76
CA ILE A 152 4.97 -9.89 -15.30
C ILE A 152 5.44 -9.69 -13.87
N ILE A 153 6.15 -8.60 -13.61
CA ILE A 153 6.56 -8.19 -12.26
C ILE A 153 5.67 -7.05 -11.78
N MET A 154 4.81 -7.35 -10.81
CA MET A 154 3.91 -6.41 -10.17
C MET A 154 4.44 -6.04 -8.79
N VAL A 155 4.44 -4.73 -8.49
CA VAL A 155 4.80 -4.22 -7.15
C VAL A 155 3.59 -3.56 -6.50
N ASP A 156 3.18 -4.04 -5.31
CA ASP A 156 2.35 -3.26 -4.40
C ASP A 156 3.24 -2.21 -3.73
N ASN A 157 3.07 -0.96 -4.14
CA ASN A 157 3.90 0.17 -3.74
C ASN A 157 3.31 0.98 -2.58
N CYS A 158 2.19 0.54 -2.02
CA CYS A 158 1.54 1.24 -0.90
C CYS A 158 2.53 1.54 0.24
N TYR A 159 2.50 2.77 0.74
CA TYR A 159 3.36 3.33 1.79
C TYR A 159 4.81 3.60 1.38
N GLY A 160 5.26 3.12 0.20
CA GLY A 160 6.62 3.33 -0.27
C GLY A 160 6.81 4.57 -1.14
N GLU A 161 5.71 5.11 -1.70
CA GLU A 161 5.77 6.20 -2.66
C GLU A 161 6.46 7.44 -2.07
N PHE A 162 7.42 7.99 -2.80
CA PHE A 162 8.20 9.20 -2.46
C PHE A 162 9.05 9.11 -1.17
N VAL A 163 9.23 7.90 -0.62
CA VAL A 163 10.14 7.68 0.51
C VAL A 163 11.59 7.60 0.05
N GLN A 164 11.81 7.09 -1.16
CA GLN A 164 13.12 7.00 -1.80
C GLN A 164 13.13 7.74 -3.14
N ASP A 165 14.31 7.93 -3.72
CA ASP A 165 14.53 8.75 -4.93
C ASP A 165 13.99 8.11 -6.21
N ARG A 166 13.81 6.80 -6.21
CA ARG A 166 13.32 6.02 -7.37
C ARG A 166 12.09 5.20 -6.99
N GLU A 167 11.29 4.92 -8.00
CA GLU A 167 10.07 4.12 -7.89
C GLU A 167 10.20 2.76 -8.61
N PRO A 168 9.33 1.77 -8.32
CA PRO A 168 9.46 0.41 -8.84
C PRO A 168 9.57 0.30 -10.36
N ILE A 169 8.85 1.14 -11.12
CA ILE A 169 8.91 1.12 -12.58
C ILE A 169 10.31 1.52 -13.09
N GLU A 170 10.95 2.49 -12.43
CA GLU A 170 12.30 2.93 -12.80
C GLU A 170 13.36 1.85 -12.64
N VAL A 171 13.09 0.85 -11.83
CA VAL A 171 14.01 -0.25 -11.54
C VAL A 171 13.61 -1.57 -12.21
N GLY A 172 12.61 -1.52 -13.12
CA GLY A 172 12.28 -2.63 -14.03
C GLY A 172 11.03 -3.42 -13.69
N ALA A 173 10.19 -2.96 -12.75
CA ALA A 173 8.85 -3.53 -12.57
C ALA A 173 7.98 -3.21 -13.79
N ASP A 174 7.13 -4.16 -14.20
CA ASP A 174 6.22 -3.97 -15.33
C ASP A 174 5.00 -3.15 -14.94
N ILE A 175 4.56 -3.26 -13.69
CA ILE A 175 3.37 -2.60 -13.18
C ILE A 175 3.52 -2.34 -11.68
N ALA A 176 3.09 -1.17 -11.23
CA ALA A 176 3.03 -0.82 -9.83
C ALA A 176 1.64 -0.28 -9.47
N VAL A 177 1.17 -0.63 -8.28
CA VAL A 177 -0.17 -0.31 -7.79
C VAL A 177 -0.07 0.36 -6.43
N GLY A 178 -0.90 1.38 -6.18
CA GLY A 178 -0.98 1.99 -4.87
C GLY A 178 -2.27 2.78 -4.64
N SER A 179 -2.49 3.14 -3.39
CA SER A 179 -3.68 3.86 -2.94
C SER A 179 -3.46 5.37 -2.97
N LEU A 180 -4.44 6.11 -3.50
CA LEU A 180 -4.44 7.59 -3.42
C LEU A 180 -4.89 8.12 -2.06
N MET A 181 -5.43 7.27 -1.19
CA MET A 181 -5.73 7.67 0.20
C MET A 181 -4.47 7.70 1.08
N LYS A 182 -3.37 7.08 0.62
CA LYS A 182 -2.09 7.00 1.31
C LYS A 182 -1.13 8.12 0.85
N ASN A 183 0.13 7.81 0.62
CA ASN A 183 1.21 8.76 0.35
C ASN A 183 0.85 9.82 -0.70
N LEU A 184 0.37 9.39 -1.87
CA LEU A 184 0.14 10.29 -2.99
C LEU A 184 -1.10 11.20 -2.84
N GLY A 185 -2.00 10.85 -1.93
CA GLY A 185 -3.18 11.67 -1.66
C GLY A 185 -2.96 12.75 -0.61
N ALA A 186 -1.86 12.67 0.15
CA ALA A 186 -1.44 13.66 1.15
C ALA A 186 -2.54 14.05 2.16
N GLY A 187 -3.50 13.16 2.48
CA GLY A 187 -4.66 13.44 3.32
C GLY A 187 -5.72 14.33 2.66
N ILE A 188 -5.59 14.63 1.37
CA ILE A 188 -6.52 15.45 0.58
C ILE A 188 -7.43 14.57 -0.30
N ALA A 189 -6.88 13.50 -0.88
CA ALA A 189 -7.65 12.56 -1.66
C ALA A 189 -8.49 11.67 -0.74
N THR A 190 -9.80 11.65 -0.95
CA THR A 190 -10.77 10.92 -0.12
C THR A 190 -11.06 9.51 -0.63
N SER A 191 -10.61 9.18 -1.83
CA SER A 191 -10.82 7.90 -2.51
C SER A 191 -9.83 7.75 -3.64
N GLY A 192 -9.73 6.56 -4.18
CA GLY A 192 -9.01 6.30 -5.40
C GLY A 192 -7.72 5.50 -5.22
N ALA A 193 -7.22 5.08 -6.37
CA ALA A 193 -5.94 4.40 -6.49
C ALA A 193 -5.31 4.72 -7.85
N TYR A 194 -4.05 4.34 -7.97
CA TYR A 194 -3.31 4.41 -9.23
C TYR A 194 -2.74 3.04 -9.60
N ILE A 195 -2.65 2.81 -10.89
CA ILE A 195 -1.90 1.71 -11.50
C ILE A 195 -1.03 2.36 -12.56
N VAL A 196 0.28 2.10 -12.53
CA VAL A 196 1.27 2.67 -13.48
C VAL A 196 2.14 1.53 -14.01
N GLY A 197 2.55 1.62 -15.28
CA GLY A 197 3.42 0.60 -15.86
C GLY A 197 3.36 0.53 -17.37
N ARG A 198 3.55 -0.66 -17.90
CA ARG A 198 3.46 -0.95 -19.33
C ARG A 198 2.06 -0.68 -19.86
N LYS A 199 1.99 -0.05 -21.02
CA LYS A 199 0.73 0.37 -21.64
C LYS A 199 -0.23 -0.79 -21.89
N ASP A 200 0.24 -1.91 -22.39
CA ASP A 200 -0.58 -3.09 -22.65
C ASP A 200 -1.25 -3.64 -21.37
N LEU A 201 -0.54 -3.61 -20.23
CA LEU A 201 -1.08 -4.05 -18.95
C LEU A 201 -2.08 -3.05 -18.38
N ILE A 202 -1.82 -1.75 -18.56
CA ILE A 202 -2.73 -0.68 -18.12
C ILE A 202 -4.06 -0.71 -18.90
N GLU A 203 -4.02 -1.02 -20.19
CA GLU A 203 -5.22 -1.19 -21.01
C GLU A 203 -6.10 -2.33 -20.48
N LEU A 204 -5.52 -3.49 -20.16
CA LEU A 204 -6.23 -4.61 -19.54
C LEU A 204 -6.85 -4.25 -18.19
N CYS A 205 -6.12 -3.52 -17.35
CA CYS A 205 -6.64 -3.04 -16.06
C CYS A 205 -7.81 -2.06 -16.23
N ALA A 206 -7.73 -1.18 -17.21
CA ALA A 206 -8.80 -0.23 -17.53
C ALA A 206 -10.08 -0.95 -18.04
N GLU A 207 -9.93 -1.95 -18.88
CA GLU A 207 -11.04 -2.80 -19.34
C GLU A 207 -11.65 -3.61 -18.18
N ARG A 208 -10.83 -4.07 -17.26
CA ARG A 208 -11.32 -4.81 -16.09
C ARG A 208 -12.05 -3.90 -15.09
N LEU A 209 -11.59 -2.67 -14.95
CA LEU A 209 -12.25 -1.68 -14.08
C LEU A 209 -13.61 -1.24 -14.65
N THR A 210 -13.75 -1.15 -15.96
CA THR A 210 -14.95 -0.69 -16.67
C THR A 210 -15.62 -1.84 -17.40
N ALA A 211 -15.30 -2.02 -18.68
CA ALA A 211 -15.68 -3.18 -19.48
C ALA A 211 -14.75 -3.32 -20.69
N PRO A 212 -14.62 -4.53 -21.27
CA PRO A 212 -13.91 -4.74 -22.51
C PRO A 212 -14.45 -3.84 -23.64
N GLY A 213 -13.53 -3.21 -24.37
CA GLY A 213 -13.84 -2.26 -25.44
C GLY A 213 -14.20 -0.86 -24.97
N ILE A 214 -14.33 -0.61 -23.68
CA ILE A 214 -14.56 0.71 -23.09
C ILE A 214 -13.29 1.29 -22.48
N GLY A 215 -12.61 0.51 -21.63
CA GLY A 215 -11.33 0.88 -21.03
C GLY A 215 -11.37 2.26 -20.36
N LYS A 216 -10.44 3.14 -20.76
CA LYS A 216 -10.27 4.49 -20.19
C LYS A 216 -11.29 5.54 -20.66
N GLU A 217 -12.10 5.24 -21.67
CA GLU A 217 -12.90 6.26 -22.36
C GLU A 217 -14.05 6.84 -21.53
N ILE A 218 -14.51 6.13 -20.51
CA ILE A 218 -15.62 6.54 -19.66
C ILE A 218 -15.25 6.67 -18.18
N GLY A 219 -16.21 7.14 -17.43
CA GLY A 219 -16.20 7.34 -16.00
C GLY A 219 -16.17 8.83 -15.64
N PRO A 220 -17.13 9.30 -14.85
CA PRO A 220 -17.14 10.68 -14.38
C PRO A 220 -15.97 10.90 -13.41
N SER A 221 -15.37 12.09 -13.42
CA SER A 221 -14.31 12.46 -12.47
C SER A 221 -14.84 12.72 -11.05
N LEU A 222 -16.15 12.84 -10.89
CA LEU A 222 -16.83 13.17 -9.62
C LEU A 222 -16.23 14.40 -8.92
N ASN A 223 -15.68 15.34 -9.68
CA ASN A 223 -14.94 16.52 -9.21
C ASN A 223 -13.69 16.19 -8.36
N GLN A 224 -13.21 14.94 -8.38
CA GLN A 224 -12.09 14.51 -7.55
C GLN A 224 -10.72 14.88 -8.15
N ASN A 225 -10.60 15.10 -9.46
CA ASN A 225 -9.31 15.33 -10.12
C ASN A 225 -8.51 16.48 -9.49
N THR A 226 -9.17 17.57 -9.06
CA THR A 226 -8.51 18.67 -8.38
C THR A 226 -7.94 18.26 -7.02
N LEU A 227 -8.65 17.42 -6.26
CA LEU A 227 -8.19 16.91 -4.97
C LEU A 227 -7.02 15.94 -5.18
N LEU A 228 -7.10 15.04 -6.17
CA LEU A 228 -6.02 14.11 -6.51
C LEU A 228 -4.74 14.87 -6.93
N LEU A 229 -4.86 15.92 -7.74
CA LEU A 229 -3.71 16.75 -8.14
C LEU A 229 -3.14 17.55 -6.98
N LYS A 230 -3.97 18.09 -6.09
CA LYS A 230 -3.51 18.77 -4.88
C LYS A 230 -2.81 17.78 -3.94
N GLY A 231 -3.37 16.58 -3.76
CA GLY A 231 -2.75 15.52 -3.00
C GLY A 231 -1.36 15.20 -3.52
N LEU A 232 -1.24 14.93 -4.81
CA LEU A 232 0.03 14.66 -5.47
C LEU A 232 1.04 15.80 -5.29
N PHE A 233 0.60 17.07 -5.41
CA PHE A 233 1.46 18.24 -5.22
C PHE A 233 2.02 18.33 -3.79
N PHE A 234 1.21 18.03 -2.77
CA PHE A 234 1.64 18.07 -1.37
C PHE A 234 2.30 16.77 -0.89
N ALA A 235 2.17 15.67 -1.63
CA ALA A 235 2.65 14.36 -1.23
C ALA A 235 4.13 14.34 -0.79
N PRO A 236 5.10 14.96 -1.48
CA PRO A 236 6.49 14.94 -1.03
C PRO A 236 6.67 15.55 0.37
N GLN A 237 5.98 16.64 0.67
CA GLN A 237 6.04 17.31 1.98
C GLN A 237 5.38 16.45 3.08
N VAL A 238 4.24 15.86 2.78
CA VAL A 238 3.50 15.03 3.76
C VAL A 238 4.23 13.71 4.02
N VAL A 239 4.77 13.07 2.98
CA VAL A 239 5.61 11.88 3.13
C VAL A 239 6.86 12.18 3.96
N ALA A 240 7.54 13.31 3.70
CA ALA A 240 8.67 13.74 4.53
C ALA A 240 8.28 13.98 6.00
N SER A 241 7.10 14.54 6.26
CA SER A 241 6.57 14.71 7.62
C SER A 241 6.28 13.37 8.28
N SER A 242 5.73 12.41 7.54
CA SER A 242 5.45 11.04 8.00
C SER A 242 6.74 10.30 8.35
N VAL A 243 7.76 10.36 7.50
CA VAL A 243 9.09 9.76 7.74
C VAL A 243 9.74 10.39 8.98
N LYS A 244 9.73 11.73 9.12
CA LYS A 244 10.25 12.41 10.31
C LYS A 244 9.53 11.99 11.59
N THR A 245 8.21 11.81 11.52
CA THR A 245 7.39 11.34 12.64
C THR A 245 7.75 9.91 13.03
N ALA A 246 7.92 9.03 12.05
CA ALA A 246 8.37 7.65 12.28
C ALA A 246 9.77 7.61 12.92
N ILE A 247 10.72 8.41 12.45
CA ILE A 247 12.07 8.54 13.03
C ILE A 247 12.00 9.04 14.49
N PHE A 248 11.17 10.05 14.76
CA PHE A 248 10.98 10.56 16.11
C PHE A 248 10.39 9.49 17.03
N SER A 249 9.37 8.76 16.58
CA SER A 249 8.75 7.65 17.32
C SER A 249 9.77 6.56 17.64
N SER A 250 10.53 6.14 16.63
CA SER A 250 11.59 5.13 16.78
C SER A 250 12.61 5.54 17.85
N CYS A 251 13.17 6.74 17.73
CA CYS A 251 14.17 7.25 18.68
C CYS A 251 13.63 7.36 20.10
N LEU A 252 12.41 7.89 20.27
CA LEU A 252 11.80 8.05 21.60
C LEU A 252 11.52 6.70 22.25
N LEU A 253 10.89 5.78 21.53
CA LEU A 253 10.48 4.48 22.08
C LEU A 253 11.68 3.56 22.35
N GLU A 254 12.71 3.61 21.50
CA GLU A 254 13.96 2.90 21.76
C GLU A 254 14.62 3.39 23.07
N LYS A 255 14.65 4.70 23.31
CA LYS A 255 15.15 5.27 24.58
C LYS A 255 14.30 4.89 25.80
N LEU A 256 13.04 4.55 25.60
CA LEU A 256 12.14 4.04 26.65
C LEU A 256 12.23 2.52 26.84
N GLY A 257 13.11 1.82 26.09
CA GLY A 257 13.36 0.38 26.23
C GLY A 257 12.43 -0.52 25.42
N TYR A 258 11.74 0.02 24.41
CA TYR A 258 10.97 -0.77 23.45
C TYR A 258 11.82 -1.14 22.24
N ASP A 259 11.61 -2.33 21.70
CA ASP A 259 12.17 -2.72 20.42
C ASP A 259 11.36 -2.08 19.28
N VAL A 260 12.05 -1.49 18.31
CA VAL A 260 11.45 -0.76 17.19
C VAL A 260 12.11 -1.16 15.87
N ASP A 261 11.34 -1.14 14.78
CA ASP A 261 11.86 -1.42 13.45
C ASP A 261 11.09 -0.58 12.38
N PRO A 262 11.80 0.15 11.49
CA PRO A 262 13.24 0.42 11.48
C PRO A 262 13.72 1.22 12.69
N LYS A 263 15.00 1.13 13.01
CA LYS A 263 15.63 2.03 13.97
C LYS A 263 15.72 3.46 13.41
N TYR A 264 15.90 4.44 14.29
CA TYR A 264 15.86 5.84 13.91
C TYR A 264 16.94 6.24 12.90
N ASP A 265 18.07 5.55 12.85
CA ASP A 265 19.22 5.75 11.96
C ASP A 265 19.26 4.78 10.77
N GLU A 266 18.29 3.86 10.66
CA GLU A 266 18.20 2.94 9.52
C GLU A 266 17.53 3.60 8.30
N LYS A 267 17.95 3.18 7.10
CA LYS A 267 17.31 3.57 5.83
C LYS A 267 15.88 3.04 5.79
N ARG A 268 14.96 3.89 5.38
CA ARG A 268 13.53 3.56 5.29
C ARG A 268 13.09 3.28 3.86
N ALA A 269 12.24 2.29 3.73
CA ALA A 269 11.62 1.90 2.46
C ALA A 269 10.16 2.36 2.35
N ASP A 270 9.53 2.64 3.50
CA ASP A 270 8.15 3.11 3.64
C ASP A 270 8.00 4.05 4.85
N ILE A 271 6.77 4.46 5.13
CA ILE A 271 6.41 5.36 6.25
C ILE A 271 6.00 4.60 7.52
N VAL A 272 6.06 3.26 7.51
CA VAL A 272 5.60 2.44 8.64
C VAL A 272 6.67 2.36 9.71
N GLN A 273 6.26 2.48 10.96
CA GLN A 273 7.07 2.24 12.15
C GLN A 273 6.43 1.15 12.98
N THR A 274 7.13 0.06 13.21
CA THR A 274 6.68 -0.97 14.14
C THR A 274 7.30 -0.76 15.52
N ILE A 275 6.52 -1.08 16.55
CA ILE A 275 6.89 -0.98 17.95
C ILE A 275 6.45 -2.25 18.64
N LEU A 276 7.41 -3.00 19.22
CA LEU A 276 7.13 -4.21 19.98
C LEU A 276 6.68 -3.85 21.39
N LEU A 277 5.39 -3.86 21.64
CA LEU A 277 4.79 -3.43 22.91
C LEU A 277 4.67 -4.54 23.95
N LYS A 278 4.94 -5.79 23.58
CA LYS A 278 5.10 -6.97 24.43
C LYS A 278 3.81 -7.47 25.11
N THR A 279 2.82 -6.61 25.33
CA THR A 279 1.54 -6.97 25.97
C THR A 279 0.37 -6.35 25.22
N GLU A 280 -0.79 -7.00 25.30
CA GLU A 280 -2.05 -6.48 24.78
C GLU A 280 -2.37 -5.11 25.40
N GLU A 281 -2.20 -4.97 26.71
CA GLU A 281 -2.48 -3.73 27.43
C GLU A 281 -1.69 -2.55 26.88
N ASN A 282 -0.39 -2.71 26.63
CA ASN A 282 0.45 -1.67 26.06
C ASN A 282 0.03 -1.32 24.63
N LEU A 283 -0.29 -2.31 23.80
CA LEU A 283 -0.77 -2.09 22.44
C LEU A 283 -2.08 -1.29 22.45
N VAL A 284 -3.02 -1.68 23.31
CA VAL A 284 -4.31 -0.98 23.45
C VAL A 284 -4.09 0.45 23.95
N LYS A 285 -3.29 0.65 25.00
CA LYS A 285 -2.98 1.98 25.56
C LYS A 285 -2.27 2.87 24.53
N PHE A 286 -1.33 2.32 23.78
CA PHE A 286 -0.62 3.07 22.73
C PHE A 286 -1.60 3.58 21.66
N CYS A 287 -2.43 2.71 21.11
CA CYS A 287 -3.47 3.09 20.15
C CYS A 287 -4.45 4.11 20.74
N GLN A 288 -4.95 3.91 21.96
CA GLN A 288 -5.82 4.86 22.64
C GLN A 288 -5.16 6.24 22.81
N GLY A 289 -3.85 6.25 23.08
CA GLY A 289 -3.11 7.50 23.19
C GLY A 289 -2.94 8.22 21.85
N ILE A 290 -2.70 7.50 20.76
CA ILE A 290 -2.72 8.06 19.38
C ILE A 290 -4.12 8.66 19.10
N GLN A 291 -5.20 7.94 19.40
CA GLN A 291 -6.58 8.43 19.20
C GLN A 291 -6.85 9.72 19.99
N LYS A 292 -6.45 9.77 21.26
CA LYS A 292 -6.58 10.98 22.09
C LYS A 292 -5.77 12.18 21.58
N GLY A 293 -4.76 11.94 20.78
CA GLY A 293 -3.95 12.96 20.10
C GLY A 293 -4.47 13.35 18.73
N SER A 294 -5.48 12.66 18.20
CA SER A 294 -5.98 12.84 16.85
C SER A 294 -6.87 14.07 16.69
N PRO A 295 -6.96 14.66 15.48
CA PRO A 295 -7.79 15.85 15.23
C PRO A 295 -9.28 15.55 15.20
N VAL A 296 -9.65 14.30 14.85
CA VAL A 296 -11.04 13.84 14.76
C VAL A 296 -11.25 12.75 15.80
N ASP A 297 -12.43 12.72 16.40
CA ASP A 297 -12.85 11.69 17.37
C ASP A 297 -11.87 11.43 18.52
N SER A 298 -11.14 12.45 18.96
CA SER A 298 -10.16 12.34 20.06
C SER A 298 -10.79 11.94 21.42
N ASN A 299 -12.09 12.04 21.56
CA ASN A 299 -12.88 11.60 22.71
C ASN A 299 -13.29 10.12 22.63
N VAL A 300 -13.17 9.48 21.46
CA VAL A 300 -13.47 8.05 21.28
C VAL A 300 -12.34 7.21 21.86
N VAL A 301 -12.69 6.12 22.50
CA VAL A 301 -11.74 5.14 23.05
C VAL A 301 -11.78 3.89 22.19
N PRO A 302 -10.78 3.64 21.34
CA PRO A 302 -10.74 2.45 20.51
C PRO A 302 -10.59 1.19 21.37
N ILE A 303 -11.26 0.13 20.96
CA ILE A 303 -11.22 -1.20 21.57
C ILE A 303 -10.91 -2.24 20.49
N PRO A 304 -10.28 -3.38 20.85
CA PRO A 304 -10.09 -4.48 19.90
C PRO A 304 -11.41 -4.98 19.33
N SER A 305 -11.53 -5.03 18.02
CA SER A 305 -12.78 -5.40 17.32
C SER A 305 -12.49 -6.33 16.14
N ASP A 306 -13.47 -7.13 15.77
CA ASP A 306 -13.43 -7.92 14.56
C ASP A 306 -13.50 -7.01 13.33
N MET A 307 -12.64 -7.24 12.34
CA MET A 307 -12.58 -6.48 11.10
C MET A 307 -12.64 -7.41 9.90
N GLY A 308 -13.40 -7.02 8.88
CA GLY A 308 -13.50 -7.82 7.65
C GLY A 308 -12.14 -8.02 6.97
N GLY A 309 -11.82 -9.26 6.66
CA GLY A 309 -10.55 -9.64 6.03
C GLY A 309 -9.38 -9.91 6.97
N TYR A 310 -9.61 -9.90 8.29
CA TYR A 310 -8.60 -10.23 9.31
C TYR A 310 -9.06 -11.40 10.17
N ASP A 311 -8.10 -12.22 10.58
CA ASP A 311 -8.33 -13.41 11.40
C ASP A 311 -8.33 -13.11 12.90
N ASP A 312 -7.58 -12.11 13.31
CA ASP A 312 -7.47 -11.65 14.69
C ASP A 312 -8.26 -10.36 14.89
N LYS A 313 -8.66 -10.09 16.14
CA LYS A 313 -9.16 -8.77 16.48
C LYS A 313 -8.08 -7.72 16.25
N ILE A 314 -8.48 -6.60 15.70
CA ILE A 314 -7.59 -5.46 15.45
C ILE A 314 -7.98 -4.33 16.40
N ILE A 315 -6.99 -3.70 17.02
CA ILE A 315 -7.16 -2.37 17.58
C ILE A 315 -6.68 -1.35 16.56
N MET A 316 -7.48 -0.31 16.32
CA MET A 316 -7.15 0.75 15.36
C MET A 316 -7.42 2.12 15.96
N ALA A 317 -6.42 2.97 15.93
CA ALA A 317 -6.52 4.41 16.18
C ALA A 317 -6.36 5.14 14.85
N ALA A 318 -7.43 5.70 14.35
CA ALA A 318 -7.49 6.41 13.07
C ALA A 318 -8.45 7.60 13.19
N GLY A 319 -8.13 8.53 14.08
CA GLY A 319 -8.87 9.79 14.22
C GLY A 319 -8.51 10.76 13.09
N THR A 320 -8.88 10.39 11.88
CA THR A 320 -8.49 10.99 10.61
C THR A 320 -9.67 11.66 9.91
N PHE A 321 -9.39 12.65 9.05
CA PHE A 321 -10.43 13.31 8.25
C PHE A 321 -10.98 12.41 7.15
N THR A 322 -10.17 11.46 6.67
CA THR A 322 -10.57 10.45 5.71
C THR A 322 -10.59 9.09 6.41
N GLU A 323 -11.71 8.40 6.34
CA GLU A 323 -11.87 7.09 6.96
C GLU A 323 -10.98 6.03 6.31
N GLY A 324 -10.53 5.05 7.11
CA GLY A 324 -9.70 3.93 6.67
C GLY A 324 -8.20 4.18 6.79
N SER A 325 -7.40 3.39 6.09
CA SER A 325 -5.92 3.48 6.11
C SER A 325 -5.44 4.58 5.18
N THR A 326 -5.06 5.72 5.75
CA THR A 326 -4.62 6.92 5.03
C THR A 326 -3.19 7.30 5.38
N ILE A 327 -2.68 8.40 4.76
CA ILE A 327 -1.40 9.03 5.12
C ILE A 327 -1.48 9.82 6.45
N GLU A 328 -2.65 10.00 7.01
CA GLU A 328 -2.81 10.67 8.31
C GLU A 328 -2.29 9.78 9.43
N LEU A 329 -1.89 10.38 10.55
CA LEU A 329 -1.35 9.62 11.68
C LEU A 329 -2.37 8.60 12.16
N SER A 330 -2.01 7.35 12.06
CA SER A 330 -2.78 6.21 12.55
C SER A 330 -1.85 5.16 13.15
N CYS A 331 -2.43 4.32 13.99
CA CYS A 331 -1.75 3.19 14.57
C CYS A 331 -2.73 2.04 14.75
N ASP A 332 -2.35 0.90 14.29
CA ASP A 332 -3.13 -0.32 14.43
C ASP A 332 -2.25 -1.51 14.82
N GLY A 333 -2.89 -2.60 15.21
CA GLY A 333 -2.20 -3.84 15.46
C GLY A 333 -3.16 -4.99 15.76
N PRO A 334 -2.83 -6.21 15.28
CA PRO A 334 -3.57 -7.41 15.63
C PRO A 334 -3.34 -7.79 17.10
N ILE A 335 -4.40 -8.23 17.76
CA ILE A 335 -4.35 -8.69 19.16
C ILE A 335 -3.81 -10.12 19.17
N ARG A 336 -2.52 -10.22 18.93
CA ARG A 336 -1.75 -11.48 19.00
C ARG A 336 -0.31 -11.20 19.42
N SER A 337 0.31 -12.19 20.11
CA SER A 337 1.74 -12.11 20.43
C SER A 337 2.57 -11.96 19.15
N PRO A 338 3.61 -11.11 19.17
CA PRO A 338 4.20 -10.41 20.32
C PRO A 338 3.65 -8.98 20.57
N TYR A 339 2.46 -8.66 20.10
CA TYR A 339 1.76 -7.37 20.28
C TYR A 339 2.53 -6.19 19.70
N ILE A 340 2.57 -6.15 18.40
CA ILE A 340 3.25 -5.10 17.62
C ILE A 340 2.25 -4.02 17.22
N ALA A 341 2.59 -2.77 17.50
CA ALA A 341 1.91 -1.62 16.93
C ALA A 341 2.53 -1.26 15.57
N TYR A 342 1.68 -1.05 14.58
CA TYR A 342 2.04 -0.57 13.23
C TYR A 342 1.57 0.87 13.12
N MET A 343 2.48 1.80 13.36
CA MET A 343 2.21 3.24 13.28
C MET A 343 2.62 3.76 11.91
N GLN A 344 1.83 4.64 11.33
CA GLN A 344 2.09 5.19 10.01
C GLN A 344 1.53 6.59 9.83
N GLY A 345 2.08 7.31 8.88
CA GLY A 345 1.56 8.58 8.41
C GLY A 345 1.79 9.75 9.35
N CYS A 346 1.57 10.90 8.84
CA CYS A 346 1.32 12.16 9.54
C CYS A 346 1.27 13.32 8.55
N LEU A 347 0.29 14.19 8.63
CA LEU A 347 0.18 15.36 7.75
C LEU A 347 1.24 16.42 8.06
N THR A 348 1.53 16.65 9.34
CA THR A 348 2.58 17.58 9.78
C THR A 348 3.39 16.99 10.92
N TYR A 349 4.70 17.25 10.91
CA TYR A 349 5.61 16.70 11.92
C TYR A 349 5.26 17.12 13.36
N ASP A 350 4.83 18.37 13.58
CA ASP A 350 4.48 18.84 14.93
C ASP A 350 3.25 18.13 15.49
N TYR A 351 2.27 17.87 14.64
CA TYR A 351 1.11 17.05 15.00
C TYR A 351 1.54 15.61 15.32
N GLY A 352 2.40 15.01 14.49
CA GLY A 352 2.92 13.66 14.70
C GLY A 352 3.62 13.52 16.06
N ARG A 353 4.50 14.45 16.41
CA ARG A 353 5.14 14.50 17.72
C ARG A 353 4.13 14.54 18.86
N TYR A 354 3.13 15.40 18.73
CA TYR A 354 2.06 15.53 19.73
C TYR A 354 1.32 14.18 19.93
N GLY A 355 0.89 13.53 18.85
CA GLY A 355 0.20 12.25 18.92
C GLY A 355 1.04 11.16 19.59
N ILE A 356 2.32 11.04 19.22
CA ILE A 356 3.24 10.08 19.83
C ILE A 356 3.46 10.34 21.32
N LEU A 357 3.64 11.61 21.73
CA LEU A 357 3.80 11.96 23.13
C LEU A 357 2.52 11.64 23.94
N LYS A 358 1.35 11.78 23.33
CA LYS A 358 0.08 11.35 23.95
C LYS A 358 0.02 9.82 24.11
N ALA A 359 0.48 9.06 23.11
CA ALA A 359 0.54 7.61 23.19
C ALA A 359 1.47 7.13 24.32
N VAL A 360 2.68 7.67 24.39
CA VAL A 360 3.62 7.36 25.48
C VAL A 360 3.03 7.71 26.84
N LYS A 361 2.43 8.90 26.98
CA LYS A 361 1.78 9.32 28.24
C LYS A 361 0.65 8.37 28.67
N GLU A 362 -0.09 7.80 27.71
CA GLU A 362 -1.17 6.85 28.03
C GLU A 362 -0.62 5.50 28.51
N MET A 363 0.46 5.01 27.93
CA MET A 363 1.13 3.79 28.40
C MET A 363 1.75 3.90 29.80
N MET A 364 2.12 5.13 30.22
CA MET A 364 2.73 5.38 31.54
C MET A 364 1.70 5.45 32.69
N LYS A 365 0.41 5.39 32.38
CA LYS A 365 -0.66 5.31 33.38
C LYS A 365 -0.94 3.88 33.79
#